data_38ac448ad2b1e7a3de7ee0bdc1ae2c15
#
_entry.id   38ac448ad2b1e7a3de7ee0bdc1ae2c15
#
_cell.length_a   1.000
_cell.length_b   1.000
_cell.length_c   1.000
_cell.angle_alpha   90.00
_cell.angle_beta   90.00
_cell.angle_gamma   90.00
#
_symmetry.space_group_name_H-M   'P 1'
#
loop_
_entity.id
_entity.type
_entity.pdbx_description
1 polymer ?
#
loop_
_entity_poly.entity_id
_entity_poly.type
_entity_poly.pdbx_seq_one_letter_code
_entity_poly.pdbx_strand_id
1 'polypeptide(L)'
;MTTSEASFEISCQHVWKVFGPHPERIVPILDSNRSKKEILAETGHVVAVKDVSFDVRKGETFVVMGLSGSGKSTLVRCISRLIEPTKGKVLMQGEDVVAMDEKQLRELRRSKISMVFQHFGLFPHRRVIDNVAYGLEIQGVDRVERH
;
A
#
# COMPACT_ATOMS: atom_id res chain seq x y z
N MET A 1 -27.20 -9.41 -22.44
CA MET A 1 -26.91 -9.61 -20.99
C MET A 1 -25.48 -9.11 -20.76
N THR A 2 -25.36 -7.86 -20.43
CA THR A 2 -24.07 -7.24 -20.08
C THR A 2 -23.69 -7.75 -18.69
N THR A 3 -22.71 -8.62 -18.60
CA THR A 3 -22.02 -8.95 -17.37
C THR A 3 -21.47 -7.63 -16.80
N SER A 4 -22.09 -7.15 -15.73
CA SER A 4 -21.53 -6.08 -14.91
C SER A 4 -20.16 -6.56 -14.45
N GLU A 5 -19.09 -6.04 -15.05
CA GLU A 5 -17.74 -6.19 -14.51
C GLU A 5 -17.78 -5.65 -13.08
N ALA A 6 -17.58 -6.53 -12.12
CA ALA A 6 -17.52 -6.15 -10.72
C ALA A 6 -16.35 -5.17 -10.57
N SER A 7 -16.65 -3.89 -10.45
CA SER A 7 -15.62 -2.87 -10.26
C SER A 7 -15.04 -3.05 -8.87
N PHE A 8 -13.83 -3.56 -8.78
CA PHE A 8 -13.09 -3.64 -7.53
C PHE A 8 -12.57 -2.25 -7.14
N GLU A 9 -12.69 -1.93 -5.87
CA GLU A 9 -12.10 -0.71 -5.31
C GLU A 9 -10.58 -0.83 -5.23
N ILE A 10 -10.11 -2.03 -4.81
CA ILE A 10 -8.68 -2.37 -4.77
C ILE A 10 -8.51 -3.76 -5.38
N SER A 11 -7.52 -3.93 -6.25
CA SER A 11 -7.07 -5.22 -6.77
C SER A 11 -5.56 -5.33 -6.64
N CYS A 12 -5.11 -6.29 -5.85
CA CYS A 12 -3.70 -6.65 -5.76
C CYS A 12 -3.44 -7.87 -6.63
N GLN A 13 -2.44 -7.80 -7.51
CA GLN A 13 -2.12 -8.84 -8.47
C GLN A 13 -0.65 -9.22 -8.37
N HIS A 14 -0.38 -10.41 -7.83
CA HIS A 14 0.96 -10.96 -7.68
C HIS A 14 1.95 -10.00 -7.01
N VAL A 15 1.51 -9.33 -5.93
CA VAL A 15 2.31 -8.32 -5.23
C VAL A 15 3.43 -8.99 -4.43
N TRP A 16 4.65 -8.52 -4.69
CA TRP A 16 5.85 -8.90 -3.95
C TRP A 16 6.54 -7.68 -3.37
N LYS A 17 7.08 -7.83 -2.17
CA LYS A 17 8.00 -6.86 -1.60
C LYS A 17 9.21 -7.56 -1.01
N VAL A 18 10.36 -7.18 -1.50
CA VAL A 18 11.67 -7.65 -1.06
C VAL A 18 12.47 -6.47 -0.57
N PHE A 19 13.12 -6.62 0.57
CA PHE A 19 14.09 -5.67 1.09
C PHE A 19 15.50 -6.24 0.95
N GLY A 20 16.45 -5.39 0.60
CA GLY A 20 17.85 -5.71 0.38
C GLY A 20 18.46 -4.83 -0.70
N PRO A 21 19.77 -4.93 -0.96
CA PRO A 21 20.42 -4.19 -2.04
C PRO A 21 19.97 -4.72 -3.40
N HIS A 22 19.57 -3.83 -4.31
CA HIS A 22 19.16 -4.20 -5.67
C HIS A 22 18.10 -5.31 -5.73
N PRO A 23 16.92 -5.14 -5.10
CA PRO A 23 15.91 -6.21 -4.98
C PRO A 23 15.38 -6.68 -6.34
N GLU A 24 15.51 -5.87 -7.39
CA GLU A 24 15.16 -6.22 -8.78
C GLU A 24 15.98 -7.39 -9.32
N ARG A 25 17.19 -7.59 -8.83
CA ARG A 25 18.08 -8.67 -9.29
C ARG A 25 17.62 -10.06 -8.89
N ILE A 26 16.82 -10.16 -7.84
CA ILE A 26 16.27 -11.44 -7.39
C ILE A 26 14.87 -11.72 -7.94
N VAL A 27 14.26 -10.79 -8.69
CA VAL A 27 12.94 -11.00 -9.32
C VAL A 27 12.85 -12.31 -10.08
N PRO A 28 13.87 -12.75 -10.87
CA PRO A 28 13.80 -14.03 -11.59
C PRO A 28 13.67 -15.27 -10.70
N ILE A 29 14.12 -15.19 -9.44
CA ILE A 29 14.03 -16.32 -8.50
C ILE A 29 12.82 -16.23 -7.58
N LEU A 30 12.06 -15.13 -7.60
CA LEU A 30 10.88 -14.95 -6.75
C LEU A 30 9.75 -15.93 -7.09
N ASP A 31 9.64 -16.34 -8.35
CA ASP A 31 8.63 -17.29 -8.83
C ASP A 31 9.05 -18.75 -8.61
N SER A 32 10.24 -18.99 -8.04
CA SER A 32 10.67 -20.33 -7.68
C SER A 32 9.93 -20.84 -6.45
N ASN A 33 9.81 -22.17 -6.29
CA ASN A 33 9.22 -22.80 -5.10
C ASN A 33 10.07 -22.63 -3.83
N ARG A 34 11.02 -21.71 -3.82
CA ARG A 34 11.91 -21.45 -2.70
C ARG A 34 11.17 -20.78 -1.54
N SER A 35 11.51 -21.20 -0.34
CA SER A 35 11.01 -20.56 0.87
C SER A 35 11.66 -19.20 1.10
N LYS A 36 11.00 -18.34 1.91
CA LYS A 36 11.59 -17.05 2.33
C LYS A 36 12.95 -17.22 3.02
N LYS A 37 13.13 -18.34 3.77
CA LYS A 37 14.39 -18.65 4.47
C LYS A 37 15.52 -18.98 3.50
N GLU A 38 15.24 -19.76 2.47
CA GLU A 38 16.20 -20.10 1.42
C GLU A 38 16.64 -18.86 0.65
N ILE A 39 15.71 -18.00 0.25
CA ILE A 39 16.03 -16.74 -0.42
C ILE A 39 16.91 -15.85 0.47
N LEU A 40 16.59 -15.74 1.75
CA LEU A 40 17.41 -14.97 2.70
C LEU A 40 18.83 -15.54 2.83
N ALA A 41 18.96 -16.86 2.98
CA ALA A 41 20.25 -17.52 3.15
C ALA A 41 21.14 -17.40 1.91
N GLU A 42 20.57 -17.51 0.72
CA GLU A 42 21.32 -17.48 -0.54
C GLU A 42 21.66 -16.07 -1.01
N THR A 43 20.76 -15.10 -0.76
CA THR A 43 20.84 -13.76 -1.39
C THR A 43 20.99 -12.62 -0.40
N GLY A 44 20.79 -12.87 0.90
CA GLY A 44 20.73 -11.82 1.93
C GLY A 44 19.47 -10.94 1.88
N HIS A 45 18.47 -11.28 1.04
CA HIS A 45 17.27 -10.49 0.88
C HIS A 45 16.13 -10.97 1.77
N VAL A 46 15.36 -10.03 2.32
CA VAL A 46 14.17 -10.33 3.13
C VAL A 46 12.91 -10.20 2.29
N VAL A 47 12.24 -11.33 2.03
CA VAL A 47 10.93 -11.35 1.37
C VAL A 47 9.84 -11.03 2.39
N ALA A 48 9.39 -9.77 2.42
CA ALA A 48 8.35 -9.31 3.32
C ALA A 48 6.95 -9.70 2.83
N VAL A 49 6.65 -9.47 1.56
CA VAL A 49 5.40 -9.86 0.89
C VAL A 49 5.75 -10.84 -0.23
N LYS A 50 5.04 -11.98 -0.29
CA LYS A 50 5.28 -13.04 -1.26
C LYS A 50 4.00 -13.37 -2.02
N ASP A 51 3.93 -13.00 -3.29
CA ASP A 51 2.89 -13.38 -4.25
C ASP A 51 1.45 -13.21 -3.74
N VAL A 52 1.11 -11.98 -3.32
CA VAL A 52 -0.21 -11.70 -2.75
C VAL A 52 -1.15 -11.19 -3.83
N SER A 53 -2.29 -11.87 -3.98
CA SER A 53 -3.37 -11.46 -4.87
C SER A 53 -4.71 -11.50 -4.14
N PHE A 54 -5.49 -10.43 -4.24
CA PHE A 54 -6.86 -10.34 -3.74
C PHE A 54 -7.56 -9.12 -4.32
N ASP A 55 -8.87 -9.14 -4.23
CA ASP A 55 -9.74 -8.04 -4.66
C ASP A 55 -10.60 -7.56 -3.49
N VAL A 56 -10.83 -6.25 -3.42
CA VAL A 56 -11.71 -5.61 -2.43
C VAL A 56 -12.77 -4.82 -3.19
N ARG A 57 -14.03 -5.07 -2.89
CA ARG A 57 -15.16 -4.37 -3.50
C ARG A 57 -15.44 -3.04 -2.80
N LYS A 58 -16.13 -2.16 -3.48
CA LYS A 58 -16.58 -0.90 -2.89
C LYS A 58 -17.45 -1.15 -1.65
N GLY A 59 -17.12 -0.48 -0.54
CA GLY A 59 -17.83 -0.61 0.73
C GLY A 59 -17.51 -1.89 1.52
N GLU A 60 -16.60 -2.73 1.02
CA GLU A 60 -16.18 -3.95 1.71
C GLU A 60 -15.15 -3.65 2.82
N THR A 61 -15.26 -4.35 3.94
CA THR A 61 -14.22 -4.40 4.97
C THR A 61 -13.37 -5.65 4.75
N PHE A 62 -12.13 -5.45 4.30
CA PHE A 62 -11.18 -6.53 4.07
C PHE A 62 -10.17 -6.62 5.22
N VAL A 63 -10.00 -7.80 5.80
CA VAL A 63 -9.15 -7.99 6.97
C VAL A 63 -7.92 -8.83 6.64
N VAL A 64 -6.73 -8.28 6.91
CA VAL A 64 -5.45 -8.99 6.76
C VAL A 64 -4.95 -9.42 8.14
N MET A 65 -4.92 -10.72 8.39
CA MET A 65 -4.47 -11.30 9.67
C MET A 65 -3.15 -12.07 9.52
N GLY A 66 -2.44 -12.24 10.62
CA GLY A 66 -1.19 -13.00 10.68
C GLY A 66 -0.32 -12.58 11.87
N LEU A 67 0.70 -13.36 12.16
CA LEU A 67 1.64 -13.11 13.25
C LEU A 67 2.43 -11.81 13.10
N SER A 68 3.05 -11.35 14.17
CA SER A 68 4.00 -10.22 14.09
C SER A 68 5.13 -10.55 13.09
N GLY A 69 5.53 -9.58 12.28
CA GLY A 69 6.56 -9.77 11.26
C GLY A 69 6.11 -10.50 9.98
N SER A 70 4.83 -10.91 9.84
CA SER A 70 4.35 -11.63 8.65
C SER A 70 4.25 -10.78 7.37
N GLY A 71 4.45 -9.46 7.46
CA GLY A 71 4.42 -8.55 6.30
C GLY A 71 3.14 -7.75 6.13
N LYS A 72 2.15 -7.83 7.04
CA LYS A 72 0.86 -7.12 6.95
C LYS A 72 1.01 -5.61 6.74
N SER A 73 1.76 -4.95 7.61
CA SER A 73 1.99 -3.50 7.51
C SER A 73 2.77 -3.12 6.25
N THR A 74 3.64 -4.01 5.76
CA THR A 74 4.36 -3.83 4.50
C THR A 74 3.38 -3.91 3.33
N LEU A 75 2.48 -4.90 3.32
CA LEU A 75 1.45 -5.04 2.29
C LEU A 75 0.56 -3.80 2.21
N VAL A 76 0.03 -3.33 3.35
CA VAL A 76 -0.80 -2.11 3.40
C VAL A 76 -0.05 -0.89 2.87
N ARG A 77 1.24 -0.76 3.18
CA ARG A 77 2.08 0.32 2.65
C ARG A 77 2.40 0.16 1.17
N CYS A 78 2.44 -1.07 0.65
CA CYS A 78 2.55 -1.30 -0.79
C CYS A 78 1.27 -0.90 -1.53
N ILE A 79 0.09 -1.16 -0.97
CA ILE A 79 -1.20 -0.76 -1.55
C ILE A 79 -1.28 0.77 -1.72
N SER A 80 -0.85 1.52 -0.70
CA SER A 80 -0.80 3.00 -0.76
C SER A 80 0.46 3.54 -1.45
N ARG A 81 1.34 2.65 -1.95
CA ARG A 81 2.66 2.96 -2.50
C ARG A 81 3.52 3.86 -1.60
N LEU A 82 3.31 3.80 -0.27
CA LEU A 82 4.28 4.34 0.70
C LEU A 82 5.57 3.52 0.71
N ILE A 83 5.48 2.26 0.29
CA ILE A 83 6.60 1.38 -0.01
C ILE A 83 6.37 0.86 -1.43
N GLU A 84 7.33 1.06 -2.32
CA GLU A 84 7.28 0.56 -3.69
C GLU A 84 7.25 -0.98 -3.69
N PRO A 85 6.27 -1.65 -4.32
CA PRO A 85 6.34 -3.09 -4.58
C PRO A 85 7.55 -3.44 -5.42
N THR A 86 8.14 -4.62 -5.18
CA THR A 86 9.25 -5.12 -6.02
C THR A 86 8.74 -5.73 -7.32
N LYS A 87 7.53 -6.34 -7.28
CA LYS A 87 6.86 -6.94 -8.43
C LYS A 87 5.35 -6.97 -8.19
N GLY A 88 4.58 -7.10 -9.26
CA GLY A 88 3.11 -7.17 -9.23
C GLY A 88 2.47 -5.83 -9.53
N LYS A 89 1.14 -5.80 -9.43
CA LYS A 89 0.33 -4.60 -9.66
C LYS A 89 -0.59 -4.34 -8.49
N VAL A 90 -0.88 -3.07 -8.27
CA VAL A 90 -1.91 -2.62 -7.35
C VAL A 90 -2.83 -1.70 -8.13
N LEU A 91 -4.04 -2.15 -8.38
CA LEU A 91 -5.07 -1.34 -9.03
C LEU A 91 -5.96 -0.72 -7.96
N MET A 92 -6.23 0.55 -8.08
CA MET A 92 -7.20 1.27 -7.26
C MET A 92 -8.21 1.94 -8.19
N GLN A 93 -9.47 1.52 -8.08
CA GLN A 93 -10.54 1.92 -9.02
C GLN A 93 -10.16 1.71 -10.49
N GLY A 94 -9.41 0.64 -10.79
CA GLY A 94 -8.94 0.30 -12.13
C GLY A 94 -7.62 0.95 -12.58
N GLU A 95 -7.10 1.93 -11.83
CA GLU A 95 -5.84 2.60 -12.14
C GLU A 95 -4.66 1.92 -11.45
N ASP A 96 -3.58 1.63 -12.18
CA ASP A 96 -2.38 1.01 -11.63
C ASP A 96 -1.54 2.02 -10.82
N VAL A 97 -1.64 1.90 -9.50
CA VAL A 97 -0.94 2.78 -8.55
C VAL A 97 0.59 2.71 -8.71
N VAL A 98 1.11 1.55 -9.16
CA VAL A 98 2.56 1.37 -9.36
C VAL A 98 3.06 2.14 -10.58
N ALA A 99 2.21 2.29 -11.59
CA ALA A 99 2.53 3.02 -12.82
C ALA A 99 2.33 4.54 -12.71
N MET A 100 1.68 5.03 -11.65
CA MET A 100 1.42 6.47 -11.46
C MET A 100 2.70 7.28 -11.31
N ASP A 101 2.71 8.48 -11.87
CA ASP A 101 3.73 9.49 -11.58
C ASP A 101 3.55 10.11 -10.17
N GLU A 102 4.52 10.89 -9.73
CA GLU A 102 4.51 11.52 -8.40
C GLU A 102 3.31 12.48 -8.19
N LYS A 103 2.83 13.13 -9.25
CA LYS A 103 1.69 14.05 -9.18
C LYS A 103 0.39 13.27 -9.01
N GLN A 104 0.17 12.26 -9.80
CA GLN A 104 -0.99 11.36 -9.73
C GLN A 104 -1.04 10.66 -8.37
N LEU A 105 0.09 10.13 -7.90
CA LEU A 105 0.19 9.45 -6.61
C LEU A 105 -0.10 10.39 -5.43
N ARG A 106 0.33 11.64 -5.51
CA ARG A 106 0.02 12.66 -4.50
C ARG A 106 -1.46 12.97 -4.46
N GLU A 107 -2.10 13.10 -5.62
CA GLU A 107 -3.55 13.36 -5.70
C GLU A 107 -4.36 12.15 -5.20
N LEU A 108 -3.97 10.93 -5.55
CA LEU A 108 -4.57 9.71 -5.03
C LEU A 108 -4.52 9.67 -3.50
N ARG A 109 -3.35 9.92 -2.91
CA ARG A 109 -3.18 9.94 -1.44
C ARG A 109 -3.95 11.08 -0.77
N ARG A 110 -4.10 12.21 -1.46
CA ARG A 110 -4.82 13.37 -0.96
C ARG A 110 -6.33 13.14 -0.90
N SER A 111 -6.90 12.45 -1.90
CA SER A 111 -8.34 12.37 -2.11
C SER A 111 -8.95 10.99 -1.86
N LYS A 112 -8.16 9.91 -2.01
CA LYS A 112 -8.68 8.53 -2.05
C LYS A 112 -8.16 7.63 -0.92
N ILE A 113 -7.00 7.94 -0.33
CA ILE A 113 -6.37 7.09 0.69
C ILE A 113 -6.27 7.82 2.02
N SER A 114 -6.71 7.15 3.07
CA SER A 114 -6.42 7.55 4.46
C SER A 114 -5.79 6.38 5.20
N MET A 115 -4.83 6.65 6.08
CA MET A 115 -4.14 5.63 6.84
C MET A 115 -4.13 5.98 8.33
N VAL A 116 -4.56 5.03 9.15
CA VAL A 116 -4.40 5.09 10.61
C VAL A 116 -3.13 4.32 10.97
N PHE A 117 -2.19 5.00 11.60
CA PHE A 117 -0.91 4.41 12.01
C PHE A 117 -1.00 3.80 13.41
N GLN A 118 -0.18 2.79 13.68
CA GLN A 118 -0.06 2.17 15.01
C GLN A 118 0.48 3.14 16.08
N HIS A 119 1.35 4.06 15.68
CA HIS A 119 1.82 5.17 16.51
C HIS A 119 0.95 6.39 16.25
N PHE A 120 0.83 7.27 17.23
CA PHE A 120 -0.14 8.38 17.22
C PHE A 120 -0.08 9.26 15.97
N GLY A 121 1.09 9.41 15.34
CA GLY A 121 1.25 10.19 14.11
C GLY A 121 0.85 11.67 14.24
N LEU A 122 0.88 12.21 15.47
CA LEU A 122 0.51 13.59 15.74
C LEU A 122 1.69 14.53 15.51
N PHE A 123 1.39 15.73 15.05
CA PHE A 123 2.35 16.83 15.01
C PHE A 123 2.45 17.50 16.40
N PRO A 124 3.54 17.28 17.15
CA PRO A 124 3.65 17.73 18.54
C PRO A 124 3.67 19.25 18.68
N HIS A 125 4.04 19.97 17.61
CA HIS A 125 4.07 21.43 17.55
C HIS A 125 2.74 22.07 17.13
N ARG A 126 1.71 21.25 16.86
CA ARG A 126 0.37 21.70 16.46
C ARG A 126 -0.64 21.47 17.59
N ARG A 127 -1.64 22.34 17.67
CA ARG A 127 -2.79 22.14 18.58
C ARG A 127 -3.60 20.90 18.15
N VAL A 128 -4.42 20.38 19.06
CA VAL A 128 -5.29 19.23 18.80
C VAL A 128 -6.19 19.48 17.59
N ILE A 129 -6.86 20.63 17.55
CA ILE A 129 -7.75 21.00 16.43
C ILE A 129 -7.01 21.04 15.09
N ASP A 130 -5.78 21.54 15.07
CA ASP A 130 -4.96 21.62 13.87
C ASP A 130 -4.49 20.22 13.40
N ASN A 131 -4.30 19.27 14.35
CA ASN A 131 -4.03 17.87 14.02
C ASN A 131 -5.27 17.19 13.44
N VAL A 132 -6.44 17.40 14.02
CA VAL A 132 -7.72 16.85 13.53
C VAL A 132 -8.05 17.40 12.14
N ALA A 133 -7.88 18.70 11.95
CA ALA A 133 -8.17 19.39 10.70
C ALA A 133 -7.11 19.18 9.60
N TYR A 134 -6.02 18.45 9.87
CA TYR A 134 -4.89 18.33 8.96
C TYR A 134 -5.27 17.72 7.60
N GLY A 135 -6.13 16.71 7.59
CA GLY A 135 -6.62 16.11 6.35
C GLY A 135 -7.35 17.11 5.44
N LEU A 136 -8.16 17.97 6.02
CA LEU A 136 -8.86 19.03 5.29
C LEU A 136 -7.91 20.14 4.82
N GLU A 137 -6.87 20.43 5.63
CA GLU A 137 -5.80 21.37 5.26
C GLU A 137 -5.08 20.92 3.99
N ILE A 138 -4.70 19.65 3.90
CA ILE A 138 -4.05 19.09 2.71
C ILE A 138 -4.98 19.13 1.50
N GLN A 139 -6.29 18.94 1.70
CA GLN A 139 -7.29 19.06 0.64
C GLN A 139 -7.53 20.51 0.19
N GLY A 140 -6.95 21.49 0.88
CA GLY A 140 -7.06 22.91 0.53
C GLY A 140 -8.33 23.60 1.06
N VAL A 141 -9.00 22.97 2.02
CA VAL A 141 -10.18 23.57 2.69
C VAL A 141 -9.72 24.79 3.50
N ASP A 142 -10.48 25.89 3.41
CA ASP A 142 -10.18 27.12 4.13
C ASP A 142 -10.14 26.90 5.66
N ARG A 143 -9.31 27.72 6.33
CA ARG A 143 -9.11 27.58 7.78
C ARG A 143 -10.38 27.77 8.60
N VAL A 144 -11.27 28.66 8.18
CA VAL A 144 -12.52 28.94 8.89
C VAL A 144 -13.48 27.75 8.77
N GLU A 145 -13.51 27.11 7.61
CA GLU A 145 -14.40 25.96 7.35
C GLU A 145 -13.91 24.68 8.05
N ARG A 146 -12.59 24.50 8.20
CA ARG A 146 -12.02 23.28 8.78
C ARG A 146 -11.90 23.29 10.33
N HIS A 147 -12.17 24.43 11.00
CA HIS A 147 -12.16 24.60 12.46
C HIS A 147 -13.55 24.82 13.04
#